data_3ec571ed9d159a30f7dd49d85468da9b
#
_entry.id   3ec571ed9d159a30f7dd49d85468da9b
#
_cell.length_a   1.000
_cell.length_b   1.000
_cell.length_c   1.000
_cell.angle_alpha   90.00
_cell.angle_beta   90.00
_cell.angle_gamma   90.00
#
_symmetry.space_group_name_H-M   'P 1'
#
loop_
_entity.id
_entity.type
_entity.pdbx_description
1 polymer ?
#
loop_
_entity_poly.entity_id
_entity_poly.type
_entity_poly.pdbx_seq_one_letter_code
_entity_poly.pdbx_strand_id
1 'polypeptide(L)'
;ASGYAACMAFCRGLAGRQLGNFYTDMVRITTRVLVPAAFLVGLFLVSQGTPQTMIGNLTVKTVEGSYQDIALGPVAALESIKHLGTNGGGFFGANSATPFENPTVLSNMAEMLSMMLLPGACVVTFGLMLHDRKQAAGRETVRREREEQLAGSATDRKKCRAMIGGQGAAVFGAMTVIFLVGLSICFFSEKAGNP
;
A
#
# COMPACT_ATOMS: atom_id res chain seq x y z
N ALA A 1 8.84 -3.37 -1.52
CA ALA A 1 9.12 -4.82 -1.36
C ALA A 1 9.77 -5.15 -0.02
N SER A 2 10.90 -4.51 0.33
CA SER A 2 11.64 -4.78 1.59
C SER A 2 10.81 -4.54 2.84
N GLY A 3 10.07 -3.43 2.91
CA GLY A 3 9.17 -3.12 4.02
C GLY A 3 8.08 -4.18 4.23
N TYR A 4 7.51 -4.70 3.13
CA TYR A 4 6.55 -5.79 3.21
C TYR A 4 7.19 -7.10 3.71
N ALA A 5 8.37 -7.46 3.22
CA ALA A 5 9.07 -8.65 3.66
C ALA A 5 9.43 -8.59 5.16
N ALA A 6 9.85 -7.41 5.64
CA ALA A 6 10.09 -7.15 7.06
C ALA A 6 8.79 -7.26 7.89
N CYS A 7 7.69 -6.67 7.39
CA CYS A 7 6.37 -6.77 8.01
C CYS A 7 5.91 -8.24 8.12
N MET A 8 6.10 -9.05 7.09
CA MET A 8 5.76 -10.47 7.10
C MET A 8 6.56 -11.25 8.14
N ALA A 9 7.87 -10.99 8.25
CA ALA A 9 8.72 -11.62 9.27
C ALA A 9 8.24 -11.22 10.68
N PHE A 10 7.95 -9.94 10.89
CA PHE A 10 7.43 -9.42 12.15
C PHE A 10 6.07 -10.03 12.53
N CYS A 11 5.12 -10.06 11.59
CA CYS A 11 3.81 -10.66 11.80
C CYS A 11 3.90 -12.16 12.14
N ARG A 12 4.79 -12.91 11.47
CA ARG A 12 5.04 -14.31 11.79
C ARG A 12 5.63 -14.48 13.18
N GLY A 13 6.61 -13.65 13.57
CA GLY A 13 7.18 -13.66 14.91
C GLY A 13 6.13 -13.43 15.98
N LEU A 14 5.29 -12.41 15.83
CA LEU A 14 4.17 -12.14 16.74
C LEU A 14 3.13 -13.27 16.76
N ALA A 15 2.92 -13.94 15.63
CA ALA A 15 2.05 -15.12 15.55
C ALA A 15 2.69 -16.40 16.12
N GLY A 16 3.94 -16.37 16.60
CA GLY A 16 4.65 -17.54 17.12
C GLY A 16 4.98 -18.56 16.05
N ARG A 17 5.07 -18.14 14.78
CA ARG A 17 5.45 -18.98 13.63
C ARG A 17 6.93 -18.77 13.32
N GLN A 18 7.53 -19.66 12.52
CA GLN A 18 8.87 -19.45 11.99
C GLN A 18 8.92 -18.16 11.15
N LEU A 19 9.98 -17.35 11.33
CA LEU A 19 10.13 -16.05 10.67
C LEU A 19 10.12 -16.13 9.13
N GLY A 20 10.51 -17.30 8.59
CA GLY A 20 10.62 -17.51 7.14
C GLY A 20 11.93 -16.93 6.59
N ASN A 21 11.96 -16.72 5.27
CA ASN A 21 13.12 -16.16 4.59
C ASN A 21 12.75 -14.81 3.96
N PHE A 22 13.43 -13.76 4.43
CA PHE A 22 13.23 -12.38 3.98
C PHE A 22 13.37 -12.22 2.46
N TYR A 23 14.43 -12.79 1.88
CA TYR A 23 14.69 -12.66 0.44
C TYR A 23 13.64 -13.38 -0.40
N THR A 24 13.19 -14.53 0.07
CA THR A 24 12.11 -15.28 -0.61
C THR A 24 10.80 -14.49 -0.60
N ASP A 25 10.47 -13.87 0.52
CA ASP A 25 9.27 -13.03 0.64
C ASP A 25 9.38 -11.77 -0.22
N MET A 26 10.57 -11.14 -0.25
CA MET A 26 10.84 -10.00 -1.10
C MET A 26 10.67 -10.31 -2.59
N VAL A 27 11.24 -11.42 -3.05
CA VAL A 27 11.11 -11.86 -4.45
C VAL A 27 9.65 -12.21 -4.77
N ARG A 28 8.96 -12.91 -3.89
CA ARG A 28 7.55 -13.29 -4.10
C ARG A 28 6.64 -12.08 -4.21
N ILE A 29 6.76 -11.10 -3.32
CA ILE A 29 5.92 -9.89 -3.38
C ILE A 29 6.23 -9.08 -4.65
N THR A 30 7.51 -8.96 -4.99
CA THR A 30 7.91 -8.22 -6.19
C THR A 30 7.34 -8.86 -7.46
N THR A 31 7.57 -10.15 -7.66
CA THR A 31 7.20 -10.83 -8.92
C THR A 31 5.71 -11.11 -9.05
N ARG A 32 5.02 -11.42 -7.95
CA ARG A 32 3.62 -11.85 -7.99
C ARG A 32 2.61 -10.72 -7.78
N VAL A 33 3.01 -9.64 -7.13
CA VAL A 33 2.10 -8.56 -6.77
C VAL A 33 2.57 -7.23 -7.37
N LEU A 34 3.79 -6.79 -7.07
CA LEU A 34 4.22 -5.45 -7.45
C LEU A 34 4.39 -5.31 -8.98
N VAL A 35 5.01 -6.28 -9.65
CA VAL A 35 5.22 -6.20 -11.12
C VAL A 35 3.89 -6.22 -11.89
N PRO A 36 2.95 -7.15 -11.65
CA PRO A 36 1.65 -7.11 -12.32
C PRO A 36 0.85 -5.84 -12.00
N ALA A 37 0.86 -5.40 -10.73
CA ALA A 37 0.16 -4.19 -10.33
C ALA A 37 0.78 -2.94 -10.98
N ALA A 38 2.12 -2.84 -11.04
CA ALA A 38 2.81 -1.74 -11.69
C ALA A 38 2.48 -1.67 -13.19
N PHE A 39 2.37 -2.81 -13.85
CA PHE A 39 1.95 -2.86 -15.25
C PHE A 39 0.53 -2.32 -15.45
N LEU A 40 -0.42 -2.74 -14.62
CA LEU A 40 -1.81 -2.26 -14.68
C LEU A 40 -1.92 -0.76 -14.39
N VAL A 41 -1.26 -0.29 -13.34
CA VAL A 41 -1.24 1.15 -12.97
C VAL A 41 -0.54 1.96 -14.07
N GLY A 42 0.57 1.46 -14.63
CA GLY A 42 1.27 2.13 -15.72
C GLY A 42 0.40 2.27 -16.96
N LEU A 43 -0.32 1.21 -17.39
CA LEU A 43 -1.28 1.29 -18.49
C LEU A 43 -2.40 2.31 -18.21
N PHE A 44 -2.90 2.34 -17.00
CA PHE A 44 -3.90 3.33 -16.60
C PHE A 44 -3.34 4.76 -16.69
N LEU A 45 -2.13 5.01 -16.19
CA LEU A 45 -1.49 6.34 -16.27
C LEU A 45 -1.26 6.78 -17.72
N VAL A 46 -0.83 5.86 -18.59
CA VAL A 46 -0.72 6.14 -20.04
C VAL A 46 -2.08 6.55 -20.63
N SER A 47 -3.16 5.88 -20.24
CA SER A 47 -4.51 6.24 -20.68
C SER A 47 -4.97 7.62 -20.21
N GLN A 48 -4.39 8.12 -19.12
CA GLN A 48 -4.65 9.46 -18.59
C GLN A 48 -3.77 10.55 -19.23
N GLY A 49 -2.79 10.16 -20.06
CA GLY A 49 -1.91 11.09 -20.78
C GLY A 49 -0.50 11.21 -20.23
N THR A 50 -0.11 10.39 -19.25
CA THR A 50 1.28 10.33 -18.77
C THR A 50 2.19 9.80 -19.87
N PRO A 51 3.30 10.47 -20.23
CA PRO A 51 4.18 10.07 -21.30
C PRO A 51 4.82 8.68 -21.06
N GLN A 52 4.85 7.86 -22.09
CA GLN A 52 5.57 6.58 -22.10
C GLN A 52 6.25 6.43 -23.45
N THR A 53 7.49 6.90 -23.54
CA THR A 53 8.26 6.92 -24.80
C THR A 53 9.73 6.60 -24.53
N MET A 54 10.42 6.20 -25.59
CA MET A 54 11.89 6.03 -25.59
C MET A 54 12.60 7.25 -26.18
N ILE A 55 11.86 8.29 -26.59
CA ILE A 55 12.42 9.56 -27.06
C ILE A 55 12.84 10.37 -25.83
N GLY A 56 14.06 10.86 -25.81
CA GLY A 56 14.62 11.56 -24.64
C GLY A 56 14.07 12.96 -24.46
N ASN A 57 14.16 13.84 -25.45
CA ASN A 57 13.73 15.22 -25.35
C ASN A 57 12.90 15.61 -26.57
N LEU A 58 11.94 16.48 -26.35
CA LEU A 58 11.14 17.12 -27.40
C LEU A 58 11.32 18.65 -27.29
N THR A 59 11.93 19.24 -28.32
CA THR A 59 12.04 20.71 -28.41
C THR A 59 10.74 21.29 -28.97
N VAL A 60 10.06 22.08 -28.19
CA VAL A 60 8.82 22.80 -28.62
C VAL A 60 9.06 24.30 -28.64
N LYS A 61 8.41 24.97 -29.58
CA LYS A 61 8.39 26.42 -29.64
C LYS A 61 7.28 26.93 -28.73
N THR A 62 7.64 27.77 -27.78
CA THR A 62 6.67 28.40 -26.87
C THR A 62 5.85 29.49 -27.59
N VAL A 63 4.74 29.88 -27.00
CA VAL A 63 3.89 30.97 -27.53
C VAL A 63 4.67 32.29 -27.63
N GLU A 64 5.65 32.48 -26.77
CA GLU A 64 6.52 33.65 -26.74
C GLU A 64 7.63 33.62 -27.82
N GLY A 65 7.71 32.52 -28.60
CA GLY A 65 8.66 32.38 -29.69
C GLY A 65 10.03 31.79 -29.29
N SER A 66 10.26 31.51 -28.01
CA SER A 66 11.44 30.80 -27.52
C SER A 66 11.32 29.28 -27.72
N TYR A 67 12.45 28.57 -27.68
CA TYR A 67 12.47 27.11 -27.72
C TYR A 67 12.61 26.57 -26.30
N GLN A 68 11.82 25.54 -25.98
CA GLN A 68 11.89 24.84 -24.71
C GLN A 68 12.07 23.34 -24.96
N ASP A 69 13.05 22.76 -24.28
CA ASP A 69 13.26 21.31 -24.30
C ASP A 69 12.46 20.65 -23.17
N ILE A 70 11.55 19.78 -23.56
CA ILE A 70 10.74 18.98 -22.63
C ILE A 70 11.36 17.61 -22.56
N ALA A 71 11.83 17.21 -21.39
CA ALA A 71 12.31 15.86 -21.16
C ALA A 71 11.13 14.87 -21.24
N LEU A 72 11.26 13.86 -22.08
CA LEU A 72 10.33 12.76 -22.21
C LEU A 72 11.06 11.43 -21.96
N GLY A 73 10.31 10.40 -21.61
CA GLY A 73 10.87 9.09 -21.31
C GLY A 73 9.80 8.10 -20.82
N PRO A 74 10.21 7.03 -20.14
CA PRO A 74 9.30 6.03 -19.58
C PRO A 74 8.66 6.53 -18.27
N VAL A 75 8.00 7.70 -18.31
CA VAL A 75 7.45 8.38 -17.14
C VAL A 75 6.40 7.53 -16.42
N ALA A 76 5.41 7.01 -17.17
CA ALA A 76 4.32 6.23 -16.58
C ALA A 76 4.81 4.94 -15.90
N ALA A 77 5.83 4.27 -16.46
CA ALA A 77 6.40 3.07 -15.86
C ALA A 77 7.10 3.40 -14.53
N LEU A 78 7.92 4.45 -14.50
CA LEU A 78 8.62 4.87 -13.29
C LEU A 78 7.65 5.37 -12.23
N GLU A 79 6.60 6.07 -12.64
CA GLU A 79 5.56 6.61 -11.76
C GLU A 79 4.77 5.48 -11.09
N SER A 80 4.34 4.47 -11.85
CA SER A 80 3.63 3.31 -11.31
C SER A 80 4.47 2.53 -10.29
N ILE A 81 5.77 2.33 -10.56
CA ILE A 81 6.70 1.68 -9.64
C ILE A 81 6.91 2.52 -8.38
N LYS A 82 7.04 3.83 -8.54
CA LYS A 82 7.21 4.78 -7.44
C LYS A 82 6.05 4.71 -6.44
N HIS A 83 4.83 4.80 -6.92
CA HIS A 83 3.65 4.80 -6.05
C HIS A 83 3.40 3.43 -5.39
N LEU A 84 3.45 2.34 -6.13
CA LEU A 84 3.30 1.00 -5.58
C LEU A 84 4.46 0.60 -4.65
N GLY A 85 5.67 1.06 -4.95
CA GLY A 85 6.85 0.82 -4.12
C GLY A 85 6.94 1.72 -2.88
N THR A 86 6.16 2.81 -2.82
CA THR A 86 6.20 3.84 -1.77
C THR A 86 7.59 4.45 -1.55
N ASN A 87 8.39 4.57 -2.62
CA ASN A 87 9.80 4.98 -2.54
C ASN A 87 10.03 6.46 -2.90
N GLY A 88 9.05 7.14 -3.47
CA GLY A 88 9.19 8.55 -3.88
C GLY A 88 10.08 8.77 -5.12
N GLY A 89 10.28 10.01 -5.50
CA GLY A 89 11.07 10.42 -6.66
C GLY A 89 10.25 10.52 -7.94
N GLY A 90 10.38 9.57 -8.84
CA GLY A 90 9.79 9.57 -10.18
C GLY A 90 10.77 10.02 -11.26
N PHE A 91 10.28 10.15 -12.49
CA PHE A 91 11.13 10.51 -13.63
C PHE A 91 11.72 11.93 -13.50
N PHE A 92 10.90 12.89 -13.09
CA PHE A 92 11.32 14.27 -12.89
C PHE A 92 11.86 14.56 -11.48
N GLY A 93 11.84 13.59 -10.57
CA GLY A 93 12.27 13.75 -9.19
C GLY A 93 11.37 14.69 -8.35
N ALA A 94 10.20 15.01 -8.84
CA ALA A 94 9.28 15.98 -8.26
C ALA A 94 8.07 15.38 -7.53
N ASN A 95 8.09 14.09 -7.26
CA ASN A 95 7.03 13.37 -6.52
C ASN A 95 5.61 13.61 -7.10
N SER A 96 5.45 13.52 -8.41
CA SER A 96 4.19 13.74 -9.13
C SER A 96 3.67 15.19 -9.12
N ALA A 97 4.53 16.16 -8.83
CA ALA A 97 4.15 17.58 -8.88
C ALA A 97 4.11 18.13 -10.31
N THR A 98 4.68 17.42 -11.30
CA THR A 98 4.67 17.87 -12.69
C THR A 98 3.41 17.39 -13.42
N PRO A 99 2.84 18.21 -14.33
CA PRO A 99 1.69 17.81 -15.16
C PRO A 99 1.95 16.58 -16.03
N PHE A 100 3.22 16.26 -16.32
CA PHE A 100 3.61 15.09 -17.10
C PHE A 100 3.57 13.79 -16.28
N GLU A 101 3.74 13.87 -14.97
CA GLU A 101 3.61 12.72 -14.07
C GLU A 101 2.14 12.51 -13.67
N ASN A 102 1.42 13.61 -13.40
CA ASN A 102 0.06 13.60 -12.88
C ASN A 102 -0.85 14.58 -13.68
N PRO A 103 -1.27 14.20 -14.91
CA PRO A 103 -2.01 15.09 -15.80
C PRO A 103 -3.47 15.33 -15.42
N THR A 104 -4.10 14.41 -14.67
CA THR A 104 -5.54 14.46 -14.40
C THR A 104 -5.86 14.22 -12.93
N VAL A 105 -7.06 14.63 -12.50
CA VAL A 105 -7.57 14.33 -11.15
C VAL A 105 -7.68 12.79 -10.94
N LEU A 106 -8.03 12.05 -12.00
CA LEU A 106 -8.14 10.59 -11.94
C LEU A 106 -6.76 9.94 -11.76
N SER A 107 -5.71 10.44 -12.44
CA SER A 107 -4.34 9.96 -12.22
C SER A 107 -3.92 10.20 -10.77
N ASN A 108 -4.17 11.38 -10.23
CA ASN A 108 -3.85 11.72 -8.85
C ASN A 108 -4.54 10.78 -7.84
N MET A 109 -5.83 10.50 -8.04
CA MET A 109 -6.55 9.55 -7.19
C MET A 109 -5.96 8.14 -7.28
N ALA A 110 -5.63 7.67 -8.48
CA ALA A 110 -5.04 6.35 -8.68
C ALA A 110 -3.65 6.24 -8.05
N GLU A 111 -2.84 7.28 -8.13
CA GLU A 111 -1.53 7.37 -7.49
C GLU A 111 -1.64 7.31 -5.98
N MET A 112 -2.54 8.09 -5.38
CA MET A 112 -2.81 8.07 -3.94
C MET A 112 -3.27 6.68 -3.47
N LEU A 113 -4.22 6.06 -4.18
CA LEU A 113 -4.69 4.71 -3.87
C LEU A 113 -3.58 3.68 -3.99
N SER A 114 -2.76 3.76 -5.03
CA SER A 114 -1.61 2.87 -5.24
C SER A 114 -0.59 2.98 -4.11
N MET A 115 -0.33 4.18 -3.62
CA MET A 115 0.57 4.43 -2.49
C MET A 115 0.04 3.82 -1.19
N MET A 116 -1.27 3.85 -0.97
CA MET A 116 -1.91 3.31 0.24
C MET A 116 -2.12 1.79 0.19
N LEU A 117 -2.02 1.18 -0.99
CA LEU A 117 -2.30 -0.25 -1.19
C LEU A 117 -1.38 -1.14 -0.34
N LEU A 118 -0.08 -0.90 -0.38
CA LEU A 118 0.90 -1.75 0.31
C LEU A 118 0.86 -1.60 1.83
N PRO A 119 0.83 -0.38 2.40
CA PRO A 119 0.60 -0.20 3.83
C PRO A 119 -0.71 -0.82 4.32
N GLY A 120 -1.80 -0.63 3.57
CA GLY A 120 -3.10 -1.24 3.88
C GLY A 120 -3.04 -2.77 3.88
N ALA A 121 -2.38 -3.36 2.88
CA ALA A 121 -2.17 -4.81 2.83
C ALA A 121 -1.37 -5.33 4.03
N CYS A 122 -0.38 -4.59 4.53
CA CYS A 122 0.37 -4.96 5.73
C CYS A 122 -0.53 -5.01 6.97
N VAL A 123 -1.41 -4.03 7.15
CA VAL A 123 -2.35 -3.98 8.29
C VAL A 123 -3.34 -5.14 8.23
N VAL A 124 -3.90 -5.42 7.06
CA VAL A 124 -4.83 -6.55 6.86
C VAL A 124 -4.11 -7.89 7.14
N THR A 125 -2.90 -8.06 6.62
CA THR A 125 -2.10 -9.27 6.85
C THR A 125 -1.81 -9.47 8.34
N PHE A 126 -1.46 -8.40 9.05
CA PHE A 126 -1.26 -8.43 10.50
C PHE A 126 -2.52 -8.90 11.23
N GLY A 127 -3.68 -8.31 10.91
CA GLY A 127 -4.97 -8.71 11.49
C GLY A 127 -5.31 -10.18 11.27
N LEU A 128 -5.12 -10.66 10.03
CA LEU A 128 -5.38 -12.06 9.66
C LEU A 128 -4.46 -13.04 10.40
N MET A 129 -3.16 -12.74 10.47
CA MET A 129 -2.20 -13.62 11.15
C MET A 129 -2.42 -13.71 12.66
N LEU A 130 -2.80 -12.62 13.31
CA LEU A 130 -3.17 -12.63 14.72
C LEU A 130 -4.48 -13.38 14.97
N HIS A 131 -5.43 -13.27 14.06
CA HIS A 131 -6.67 -14.04 14.11
C HIS A 131 -6.40 -15.55 14.08
N ASP A 132 -5.58 -16.00 13.13
CA ASP A 132 -5.20 -17.42 13.03
C ASP A 132 -4.50 -17.94 14.29
N ARG A 133 -3.64 -17.11 14.91
CA ARG A 133 -2.99 -17.48 16.18
C ARG A 133 -3.99 -17.71 17.31
N LYS A 134 -4.96 -16.77 17.46
CA LYS A 134 -6.01 -16.91 18.48
C LYS A 134 -6.91 -18.13 18.23
N GLN A 135 -7.21 -18.43 16.96
CA GLN A 135 -7.96 -19.64 16.63
C GLN A 135 -7.14 -20.92 16.92
N ALA A 136 -5.84 -20.91 16.63
CA ALA A 136 -4.97 -22.04 16.93
C ALA A 136 -4.85 -22.25 18.45
N ALA A 137 -4.62 -21.17 19.22
CA ALA A 137 -4.60 -21.21 20.67
C ALA A 137 -5.95 -21.65 21.26
N GLY A 138 -7.07 -21.14 20.71
CA GLY A 138 -8.41 -21.58 21.11
C GLY A 138 -8.71 -23.04 20.77
N ARG A 139 -8.14 -23.57 19.67
CA ARG A 139 -8.24 -25.00 19.36
C ARG A 139 -7.42 -25.86 20.32
N GLU A 140 -6.28 -25.34 20.76
CA GLU A 140 -5.41 -26.05 21.67
C GLU A 140 -5.95 -26.03 23.11
N THR A 141 -6.54 -24.93 23.56
CA THR A 141 -7.29 -24.87 24.83
C THR A 141 -8.54 -25.74 24.77
N VAL A 142 -9.33 -25.68 23.68
CA VAL A 142 -10.51 -26.52 23.48
C VAL A 142 -10.12 -28.01 23.37
N ARG A 143 -8.94 -28.36 22.83
CA ARG A 143 -8.43 -29.71 22.81
C ARG A 143 -8.05 -30.19 24.22
N ARG A 144 -7.34 -29.36 24.99
CA ARG A 144 -7.04 -29.62 26.40
C ARG A 144 -8.31 -29.67 27.26
N GLU A 145 -9.21 -28.71 27.06
CA GLU A 145 -10.52 -28.68 27.71
C GLU A 145 -11.41 -29.82 27.27
N ARG A 146 -11.28 -30.35 26.03
CA ARG A 146 -12.00 -31.53 25.56
C ARG A 146 -11.42 -32.82 26.16
N GLU A 147 -10.14 -32.85 26.44
CA GLU A 147 -9.47 -33.91 27.19
C GLU A 147 -9.86 -33.84 28.68
N GLU A 148 -10.10 -32.64 29.23
CA GLU A 148 -10.59 -32.41 30.59
C GLU A 148 -12.12 -32.35 30.71
N GLN A 149 -12.83 -31.94 29.62
CA GLN A 149 -14.29 -31.79 29.53
C GLN A 149 -14.93 -32.78 28.55
N LEU A 150 -14.76 -34.03 28.77
CA LEU A 150 -15.86 -34.96 28.46
C LEU A 150 -17.12 -34.65 29.31
N ALA A 151 -17.10 -33.47 29.96
CA ALA A 151 -18.20 -32.92 30.73
C ALA A 151 -18.28 -31.39 30.55
N GLY A 152 -19.16 -30.85 29.70
CA GLY A 152 -19.81 -29.53 29.92
C GLY A 152 -19.49 -28.38 28.95
N SER A 153 -20.45 -28.12 28.09
CA SER A 153 -21.15 -26.88 27.66
C SER A 153 -20.53 -25.81 26.72
N ALA A 154 -21.38 -25.43 25.78
CA ALA A 154 -21.20 -24.76 24.47
C ALA A 154 -21.41 -23.22 24.44
N THR A 155 -21.15 -22.44 25.46
CA THR A 155 -21.60 -21.04 25.52
C THR A 155 -20.57 -19.94 25.17
N ASP A 156 -19.28 -20.27 25.05
CA ASP A 156 -18.23 -19.22 24.94
C ASP A 156 -17.73 -18.87 23.53
N ARG A 157 -18.24 -19.54 22.51
CA ARG A 157 -17.78 -19.36 21.11
C ARG A 157 -18.18 -18.03 20.46
N LYS A 158 -19.30 -17.39 20.90
CA LYS A 158 -19.82 -16.16 20.28
C LYS A 158 -19.06 -14.91 20.70
N LYS A 159 -18.58 -14.85 21.93
CA LYS A 159 -17.91 -13.69 22.50
C LYS A 159 -16.48 -13.48 21.95
N CYS A 160 -15.77 -14.59 21.67
CA CYS A 160 -14.41 -14.55 21.13
C CYS A 160 -14.37 -14.07 19.65
N ARG A 161 -15.40 -14.38 18.87
CA ARG A 161 -15.47 -14.03 17.44
C ARG A 161 -15.67 -12.52 17.20
N ALA A 162 -16.39 -11.85 18.10
CA ALA A 162 -16.63 -10.41 18.01
C ALA A 162 -15.42 -9.55 18.37
N MET A 163 -14.56 -10.01 19.30
CA MET A 163 -13.39 -9.26 19.75
C MET A 163 -12.20 -9.29 18.75
N ILE A 164 -12.16 -10.26 17.87
CA ILE A 164 -11.00 -10.57 17.01
C ILE A 164 -11.04 -9.79 15.69
N GLY A 165 -12.24 -9.58 15.13
CA GLY A 165 -12.42 -8.74 13.94
C GLY A 165 -12.12 -7.26 14.22
N GLY A 166 -12.19 -6.86 15.49
CA GLY A 166 -12.02 -5.46 15.90
C GLY A 166 -10.58 -4.95 15.88
N GLN A 167 -9.57 -5.79 16.09
CA GLN A 167 -8.18 -5.29 16.24
C GLN A 167 -7.56 -4.84 14.92
N GLY A 168 -7.71 -5.61 13.84
CA GLY A 168 -7.26 -5.19 12.52
C GLY A 168 -8.05 -3.99 12.00
N ALA A 169 -9.38 -4.00 12.22
CA ALA A 169 -10.25 -2.89 11.87
C ALA A 169 -9.96 -1.62 12.71
N ALA A 170 -9.62 -1.76 13.99
CA ALA A 170 -9.23 -0.63 14.85
C ALA A 170 -7.91 0.00 14.40
N VAL A 171 -6.90 -0.80 14.05
CA VAL A 171 -5.62 -0.27 13.53
C VAL A 171 -5.83 0.40 12.17
N PHE A 172 -6.60 -0.22 11.28
CA PHE A 172 -6.94 0.39 9.98
C PHE A 172 -7.74 1.68 10.16
N GLY A 173 -8.74 1.68 11.05
CA GLY A 173 -9.52 2.86 11.39
C GLY A 173 -8.65 4.00 11.97
N ALA A 174 -7.76 3.69 12.90
CA ALA A 174 -6.84 4.67 13.45
C ALA A 174 -5.89 5.26 12.39
N MET A 175 -5.33 4.43 11.52
CA MET A 175 -4.49 4.90 10.40
C MET A 175 -5.29 5.76 9.42
N THR A 176 -6.53 5.39 9.11
CA THR A 176 -7.41 6.18 8.24
C THR A 176 -7.74 7.53 8.86
N VAL A 177 -8.05 7.58 10.15
CA VAL A 177 -8.31 8.83 10.87
C VAL A 177 -7.08 9.74 10.88
N ILE A 178 -5.89 9.20 11.21
CA ILE A 178 -4.63 9.97 11.17
C ILE A 178 -4.35 10.51 9.76
N PHE A 179 -4.59 9.70 8.73
CA PHE A 179 -4.43 10.12 7.34
C PHE A 179 -5.39 11.25 6.97
N LEU A 180 -6.69 11.12 7.31
CA LEU A 180 -7.70 12.16 7.03
C LEU A 180 -7.42 13.45 7.80
N VAL A 181 -6.97 13.36 9.05
CA VAL A 181 -6.56 14.52 9.84
C VAL A 181 -5.34 15.20 9.21
N GLY A 182 -4.32 14.43 8.82
CA GLY A 182 -3.14 14.95 8.12
C GLY A 182 -3.50 15.63 6.80
N LEU A 183 -4.36 15.00 5.99
CA LEU A 183 -4.85 15.56 4.74
C LEU A 183 -5.61 16.87 4.97
N SER A 184 -6.46 16.91 6.00
CA SER A 184 -7.22 18.12 6.36
C SER A 184 -6.28 19.24 6.78
N ILE A 185 -5.28 18.97 7.60
CA ILE A 185 -4.27 19.95 8.02
C ILE A 185 -3.52 20.50 6.81
N CYS A 186 -3.06 19.62 5.90
CA CYS A 186 -2.39 20.05 4.66
C CYS A 186 -3.31 20.94 3.81
N PHE A 187 -4.57 20.53 3.61
CA PHE A 187 -5.54 21.30 2.83
C PHE A 187 -5.81 22.69 3.41
N PHE A 188 -6.00 22.78 4.73
CA PHE A 188 -6.22 24.05 5.41
C PHE A 188 -4.94 24.92 5.43
N SER A 189 -3.77 24.29 5.56
CA SER A 189 -2.48 24.99 5.50
C SER A 189 -2.22 25.58 4.11
N GLU A 190 -2.48 24.84 3.03
CA GLU A 190 -2.39 25.36 1.66
C GLU A 190 -3.36 26.52 1.41
N LYS A 191 -4.59 26.38 1.91
CA LYS A 191 -5.60 27.43 1.74
C LYS A 191 -5.30 28.68 2.56
N ALA A 192 -4.58 28.56 3.68
CA ALA A 192 -4.19 29.68 4.54
C ALA A 192 -2.86 30.34 4.13
N GLY A 193 -1.99 29.64 3.40
CA GLY A 193 -0.64 30.08 3.09
C GLY A 193 -0.37 30.50 1.65
N ASN A 194 -1.38 30.51 0.77
CA ASN A 194 -1.23 30.96 -0.62
C ASN A 194 -1.96 32.32 -0.77
N PRO A 195 -1.22 33.46 -0.75
CA PRO A 195 -1.76 34.76 -1.08
C PRO A 195 -2.09 34.88 -2.58
#